data_07c63beeb07f5ff0b3b148bef644293c
#
_entry.id   07c63beeb07f5ff0b3b148bef644293c
#
_cell.length_a   1.000
_cell.length_b   1.000
_cell.length_c   1.000
_cell.angle_alpha   90.00
_cell.angle_beta   90.00
_cell.angle_gamma   90.00
#
_symmetry.space_group_name_H-M   'P 1'
#
loop_
_entity.id
_entity.type
_entity.pdbx_description
1 polymer ?
#
loop_
_entity_poly.entity_id
_entity_poly.type
_entity_poly.pdbx_seq_one_letter_code
_entity_poly.pdbx_strand_id
1 'polypeptide(L)'
;MKLPAHAEEIFNKVHAMLGLCYLVGGCVRDVLHGRDPEDLDFTCGLPPDEIEKKVTEAGFKAYTLGKKFGTIGFKIDGHLIEVTTFRTEIYDGKSRYPKVEFVDNINADLARRDFTINAIAMRLDGSLIDPFGGQVDLESKIIKAVGNPGDRYYEDPLRMLRAGRFASQLGFTIEEHTFASADKHADRILAVSKERWSRELDKLLMGKSADYGLRYLARTDLLNYMIPEMAVQVGYDQDSPYHELDLYEHTIKTVMLSDRELNIRWAAFLHDIGKPFVRSKNRRGYSNYHDHAVVGAELVKKIGPYLKWSNERTSVISEMVLKHLEQGSPIEEADSEARFS
;
A
#
# COMPACT_ATOMS: atom_id res chain seq x y z
N MET A 1 15.00 14.80 18.90
CA MET A 1 13.83 13.92 19.15
C MET A 1 14.32 12.65 19.82
N LYS A 2 13.54 12.03 20.71
CA LYS A 2 13.99 10.82 21.43
C LYS A 2 13.35 9.59 20.81
N LEU A 3 14.17 8.60 20.44
CA LEU A 3 13.70 7.28 19.99
C LEU A 3 13.02 6.53 21.14
N PRO A 4 12.09 5.62 20.87
CA PRO A 4 11.66 4.61 21.84
C PRO A 4 12.89 3.85 22.39
N ALA A 5 12.87 3.49 23.66
CA ALA A 5 14.04 2.92 24.33
C ALA A 5 14.60 1.66 23.62
N HIS A 6 13.72 0.77 23.17
CA HIS A 6 14.14 -0.43 22.42
C HIS A 6 14.78 -0.09 21.06
N ALA A 7 14.24 0.91 20.34
CA ALA A 7 14.79 1.34 19.06
C ALA A 7 16.15 2.03 19.23
N GLU A 8 16.32 2.81 20.31
CA GLU A 8 17.59 3.44 20.68
C GLU A 8 18.66 2.38 21.03
N GLU A 9 18.28 1.34 21.80
CA GLU A 9 19.17 0.24 22.15
C GLU A 9 19.64 -0.54 20.90
N ILE A 10 18.69 -0.90 20.01
CA ILE A 10 19.02 -1.57 18.75
C ILE A 10 19.91 -0.68 17.88
N PHE A 11 19.61 0.62 17.76
CA PHE A 11 20.42 1.53 16.98
C PHE A 11 21.86 1.62 17.52
N ASN A 12 22.04 1.69 18.85
CA ASN A 12 23.35 1.65 19.47
C ASN A 12 24.13 0.36 19.12
N LYS A 13 23.47 -0.82 19.15
CA LYS A 13 24.08 -2.10 18.77
C LYS A 13 24.48 -2.11 17.29
N VAL A 14 23.61 -1.64 16.40
CA VAL A 14 23.90 -1.55 14.96
C VAL A 14 25.03 -0.56 14.69
N HIS A 15 25.02 0.60 15.34
CA HIS A 15 26.07 1.61 15.21
C HIS A 15 27.44 1.12 15.71
N ALA A 16 27.47 0.42 16.84
CA ALA A 16 28.70 -0.17 17.38
C ALA A 16 29.30 -1.20 16.44
N MET A 17 28.47 -1.97 15.73
CA MET A 17 28.88 -3.01 14.80
C MET A 17 29.29 -2.46 13.44
N LEU A 18 28.49 -1.55 12.86
CA LEU A 18 28.67 -1.10 11.47
C LEU A 18 29.37 0.26 11.34
N GLY A 19 29.46 1.04 12.44
CA GLY A 19 29.88 2.45 12.40
C GLY A 19 28.75 3.36 11.94
N LEU A 20 29.06 4.37 11.13
CA LEU A 20 28.11 5.38 10.70
C LEU A 20 26.96 4.75 9.88
N CYS A 21 25.80 4.73 10.46
CA CYS A 21 24.55 4.29 9.84
C CYS A 21 23.39 5.20 10.25
N TYR A 22 22.28 5.10 9.55
CA TYR A 22 21.10 5.95 9.73
C TYR A 22 19.86 5.08 9.77
N LEU A 23 18.90 5.41 10.64
CA LEU A 23 17.53 4.95 10.49
C LEU A 23 16.87 5.66 9.29
N VAL A 24 16.03 4.96 8.52
CA VAL A 24 15.43 5.51 7.30
C VAL A 24 14.03 4.97 7.06
N GLY A 25 13.24 5.70 6.28
CA GLY A 25 11.98 5.18 5.75
C GLY A 25 10.82 5.22 6.74
N GLY A 26 10.05 4.13 6.77
CA GLY A 26 8.84 4.03 7.58
C GLY A 26 9.06 4.22 9.06
N CYS A 27 10.14 3.67 9.61
CA CYS A 27 10.46 3.78 11.03
C CYS A 27 10.73 5.23 11.47
N VAL A 28 11.45 6.02 10.67
CA VAL A 28 11.68 7.44 10.95
C VAL A 28 10.37 8.23 10.91
N ARG A 29 9.57 8.02 9.87
CA ARG A 29 8.23 8.62 9.77
C ARG A 29 7.38 8.30 10.98
N ASP A 30 7.34 7.04 11.41
CA ASP A 30 6.48 6.61 12.50
C ASP A 30 6.94 7.19 13.82
N VAL A 31 8.25 7.25 14.10
CA VAL A 31 8.82 7.96 15.26
C VAL A 31 8.48 9.45 15.25
N LEU A 32 8.62 10.12 14.07
CA LEU A 32 8.29 11.53 13.92
C LEU A 32 6.78 11.80 14.13
N HIS A 33 5.94 10.80 13.83
CA HIS A 33 4.48 10.86 14.02
C HIS A 33 4.04 10.37 15.41
N GLY A 34 4.99 10.11 16.34
CA GLY A 34 4.70 9.67 17.71
C GLY A 34 4.23 8.22 17.82
N ARG A 35 4.57 7.37 16.84
CA ARG A 35 4.26 5.95 16.84
C ARG A 35 5.51 5.13 17.12
N ASP A 36 5.31 3.98 17.73
CA ASP A 36 6.38 3.00 17.91
C ASP A 36 6.60 2.24 16.59
N PRO A 37 7.82 2.25 16.01
CA PRO A 37 8.08 1.54 14.76
C PRO A 37 8.12 0.01 15.00
N GLU A 38 7.42 -0.72 14.14
CA GLU A 38 7.41 -2.20 14.16
C GLU A 38 8.72 -2.77 13.59
N ASP A 39 9.21 -2.19 12.50
CA ASP A 39 10.44 -2.58 11.80
C ASP A 39 11.47 -1.45 11.87
N LEU A 40 12.74 -1.80 11.95
CA LEU A 40 13.85 -0.84 11.98
C LEU A 40 14.74 -1.04 10.74
N ASP A 41 14.59 -0.12 9.78
CA ASP A 41 15.37 -0.09 8.55
C ASP A 41 16.55 0.86 8.69
N PHE A 42 17.74 0.36 8.38
CA PHE A 42 18.97 1.14 8.38
C PHE A 42 19.55 1.29 6.99
N THR A 43 20.35 2.34 6.83
CA THR A 43 21.19 2.51 5.64
C THR A 43 22.58 3.01 6.02
N CYS A 44 23.61 2.60 5.28
CA CYS A 44 25.00 3.01 5.51
C CYS A 44 25.83 3.01 4.21
N GLY A 45 27.06 3.52 4.28
CA GLY A 45 27.98 3.53 3.14
C GLY A 45 28.77 2.23 2.94
N LEU A 46 28.63 1.24 3.83
CA LEU A 46 29.38 0.00 3.71
C LEU A 46 28.84 -0.88 2.57
N PRO A 47 29.71 -1.55 1.79
CA PRO A 47 29.27 -2.55 0.82
C PRO A 47 28.58 -3.75 1.48
N PRO A 48 27.67 -4.44 0.77
CA PRO A 48 26.92 -5.57 1.34
C PRO A 48 27.79 -6.70 1.91
N ASP A 49 28.94 -6.98 1.26
CA ASP A 49 29.91 -7.99 1.73
C ASP A 49 30.52 -7.61 3.07
N GLU A 50 30.79 -6.34 3.28
CA GLU A 50 31.34 -5.83 4.54
C GLU A 50 30.29 -5.80 5.64
N ILE A 51 29.04 -5.43 5.33
CA ILE A 51 27.90 -5.52 6.28
C ILE A 51 27.72 -6.97 6.73
N GLU A 52 27.66 -7.94 5.80
CA GLU A 52 27.52 -9.37 6.11
C GLU A 52 28.66 -9.86 7.01
N LYS A 53 29.91 -9.50 6.69
CA LYS A 53 31.09 -9.87 7.46
C LYS A 53 30.98 -9.34 8.91
N LYS A 54 30.70 -8.04 9.10
CA LYS A 54 30.61 -7.42 10.43
C LYS A 54 29.44 -8.00 11.25
N VAL A 55 28.29 -8.26 10.61
CA VAL A 55 27.14 -8.91 11.25
C VAL A 55 27.51 -10.31 11.75
N THR A 56 28.22 -11.08 10.93
CA THR A 56 28.64 -12.44 11.29
C THR A 56 29.73 -12.43 12.38
N GLU A 57 30.70 -11.51 12.29
CA GLU A 57 31.76 -11.35 13.31
C GLU A 57 31.17 -10.92 14.68
N ALA A 58 30.05 -10.19 14.67
CA ALA A 58 29.31 -9.83 15.88
C ALA A 58 28.43 -10.98 16.44
N GLY A 59 28.45 -12.16 15.80
CA GLY A 59 27.74 -13.34 16.27
C GLY A 59 26.29 -13.46 15.79
N PHE A 60 25.84 -12.60 14.87
CA PHE A 60 24.48 -12.66 14.32
C PHE A 60 24.43 -13.46 13.02
N LYS A 61 23.29 -14.12 12.76
CA LYS A 61 23.05 -14.80 11.49
C LYS A 61 22.61 -13.78 10.44
N ALA A 62 23.40 -13.62 9.38
CA ALA A 62 23.05 -12.76 8.25
C ALA A 62 22.07 -13.46 7.29
N TYR A 63 21.05 -12.74 6.83
CA TYR A 63 20.11 -13.13 5.77
C TYR A 63 20.46 -12.36 4.49
N THR A 64 20.90 -13.07 3.46
CA THR A 64 21.51 -12.50 2.24
C THR A 64 20.60 -12.46 1.03
N LEU A 65 19.29 -12.73 1.20
CA LEU A 65 18.33 -12.79 0.08
C LEU A 65 18.26 -11.46 -0.70
N GLY A 66 18.43 -10.32 0.00
CA GLY A 66 18.46 -8.97 -0.55
C GLY A 66 19.86 -8.49 -0.99
N LYS A 67 20.91 -9.27 -0.78
CA LYS A 67 22.32 -8.84 -0.93
C LYS A 67 22.62 -8.26 -2.32
N LYS A 68 22.09 -8.86 -3.38
CA LYS A 68 22.25 -8.35 -4.76
C LYS A 68 21.68 -6.95 -4.97
N PHE A 69 20.77 -6.53 -4.09
CA PHE A 69 20.19 -5.18 -4.06
C PHE A 69 20.79 -4.31 -2.95
N GLY A 70 21.83 -4.77 -2.28
CA GLY A 70 22.52 -4.03 -1.24
C GLY A 70 21.96 -4.23 0.17
N THR A 71 20.99 -5.11 0.40
CA THR A 71 20.34 -5.29 1.70
C THR A 71 20.80 -6.59 2.37
N ILE A 72 21.21 -6.47 3.63
CA ILE A 72 21.50 -7.57 4.55
C ILE A 72 20.53 -7.50 5.72
N GLY A 73 19.83 -8.61 5.97
CA GLY A 73 18.95 -8.76 7.11
C GLY A 73 19.63 -9.55 8.24
N PHE A 74 19.27 -9.28 9.50
CA PHE A 74 19.64 -10.07 10.68
C PHE A 74 18.66 -9.80 11.82
N LYS A 75 18.77 -10.53 12.94
CA LYS A 75 17.88 -10.32 14.08
C LYS A 75 18.68 -9.85 15.30
N ILE A 76 18.19 -8.80 15.98
CA ILE A 76 18.64 -8.35 17.30
C ILE A 76 17.43 -8.40 18.24
N ASP A 77 17.53 -9.09 19.36
CA ASP A 77 16.50 -9.16 20.40
C ASP A 77 15.10 -9.55 19.86
N GLY A 78 15.09 -10.43 18.85
CA GLY A 78 13.86 -10.89 18.17
C GLY A 78 13.38 -10.00 17.04
N HIS A 79 13.83 -8.75 16.92
CA HIS A 79 13.49 -7.81 15.86
C HIS A 79 14.27 -8.11 14.57
N LEU A 80 13.60 -8.11 13.44
CA LEU A 80 14.24 -8.16 12.13
C LEU A 80 14.80 -6.77 11.79
N ILE A 81 16.10 -6.72 11.52
CA ILE A 81 16.81 -5.52 11.12
C ILE A 81 17.23 -5.69 9.68
N GLU A 82 16.94 -4.70 8.86
CA GLU A 82 17.46 -4.61 7.49
C GLU A 82 18.42 -3.44 7.37
N VAL A 83 19.62 -3.73 6.85
CA VAL A 83 20.62 -2.70 6.55
C VAL A 83 20.88 -2.68 5.06
N THR A 84 20.67 -1.54 4.43
CA THR A 84 20.87 -1.34 2.99
C THR A 84 22.05 -0.41 2.75
N THR A 85 22.97 -0.81 1.88
CA THR A 85 24.03 0.07 1.37
C THR A 85 23.41 1.26 0.62
N PHE A 86 23.95 2.48 0.80
CA PHE A 86 23.55 3.63 0.00
C PHE A 86 23.65 3.29 -1.49
N ARG A 87 22.59 3.54 -2.22
CA ARG A 87 22.50 3.17 -3.62
C ARG A 87 21.68 4.15 -4.44
N THR A 88 21.98 4.20 -5.71
CA THR A 88 21.10 4.71 -6.76
C THR A 88 20.50 3.56 -7.55
N GLU A 89 19.43 3.83 -8.26
CA GLU A 89 18.71 2.84 -9.06
C GLU A 89 18.59 3.37 -10.49
N ILE A 90 19.12 2.62 -11.44
CA ILE A 90 19.04 2.95 -12.88
C ILE A 90 18.02 1.99 -13.50
N TYR A 91 16.98 2.55 -14.11
CA TYR A 91 15.94 1.80 -14.80
C TYR A 91 16.13 1.93 -16.31
N ASP A 92 16.23 0.80 -16.98
CA ASP A 92 16.38 0.72 -18.45
C ASP A 92 15.04 0.73 -19.21
N GLY A 93 13.93 0.83 -18.47
CA GLY A 93 12.58 0.76 -19.01
C GLY A 93 12.14 -0.62 -19.52
N LYS A 94 13.03 -1.62 -19.53
CA LYS A 94 12.74 -2.98 -19.99
C LYS A 94 12.53 -3.96 -18.85
N SER A 95 13.09 -3.67 -17.68
CA SER A 95 13.02 -4.50 -16.49
C SER A 95 12.55 -3.70 -15.28
N ARG A 96 11.72 -4.32 -14.44
CA ARG A 96 11.34 -3.78 -13.14
C ARG A 96 12.47 -3.81 -12.10
N TYR A 97 13.53 -4.57 -12.38
CA TYR A 97 14.68 -4.66 -11.51
C TYR A 97 15.68 -3.60 -11.93
N PRO A 98 15.92 -2.57 -11.10
CA PRO A 98 16.91 -1.57 -11.41
C PRO A 98 18.31 -2.19 -11.42
N LYS A 99 19.19 -1.65 -12.23
CA LYS A 99 20.61 -1.79 -12.01
C LYS A 99 20.94 -0.94 -10.78
N VAL A 100 21.41 -1.60 -9.73
CA VAL A 100 21.80 -0.92 -8.49
C VAL A 100 23.26 -0.48 -8.62
N GLU A 101 23.52 0.78 -8.30
CA GLU A 101 24.88 1.30 -8.16
C GLU A 101 25.06 1.80 -6.73
N PHE A 102 26.05 1.24 -6.02
CA PHE A 102 26.36 1.67 -4.66
C PHE A 102 27.07 3.01 -4.68
N VAL A 103 26.68 3.88 -3.76
CA VAL A 103 27.20 5.25 -3.61
C VAL A 103 27.61 5.51 -2.16
N ASP A 104 28.36 6.55 -1.93
CA ASP A 104 28.80 6.98 -0.60
C ASP A 104 27.99 8.17 -0.02
N ASN A 105 26.89 8.51 -0.69
CA ASN A 105 26.09 9.68 -0.39
C ASN A 105 24.66 9.31 0.01
N ILE A 106 24.31 9.60 1.26
CA ILE A 106 22.96 9.37 1.79
C ILE A 106 21.87 10.16 1.05
N ASN A 107 22.15 11.37 0.58
CA ASN A 107 21.15 12.16 -0.15
C ASN A 107 20.75 11.49 -1.47
N ALA A 108 21.70 10.79 -2.12
CA ALA A 108 21.40 10.01 -3.32
C ALA A 108 20.51 8.79 -2.98
N ASP A 109 20.73 8.12 -1.83
CA ASP A 109 19.84 7.04 -1.37
C ASP A 109 18.43 7.55 -1.03
N LEU A 110 18.32 8.72 -0.40
CA LEU A 110 17.03 9.32 -0.10
C LEU A 110 16.28 9.77 -1.36
N ALA A 111 17.01 10.25 -2.39
CA ALA A 111 16.44 10.75 -3.65
C ALA A 111 15.70 9.67 -4.48
N ARG A 112 16.07 8.39 -4.36
CA ARG A 112 15.41 7.28 -5.07
C ARG A 112 14.12 6.78 -4.40
N ARG A 113 13.80 7.27 -3.19
CA ARG A 113 12.63 6.82 -2.43
C ARG A 113 11.32 7.30 -3.06
N ASP A 114 10.22 6.70 -2.62
CA ASP A 114 8.90 6.95 -3.18
C ASP A 114 8.34 8.33 -2.80
N PHE A 115 8.24 8.60 -1.49
CA PHE A 115 7.60 9.81 -0.97
C PHE A 115 8.51 10.54 0.02
N THR A 116 8.35 11.85 0.11
CA THR A 116 9.15 12.74 0.98
C THR A 116 9.11 12.29 2.44
N ILE A 117 7.94 11.90 2.95
CA ILE A 117 7.74 11.40 4.32
C ILE A 117 8.49 10.10 4.62
N ASN A 118 8.94 9.37 3.60
CA ASN A 118 9.76 8.16 3.72
C ASN A 118 11.23 8.41 3.30
N ALA A 119 11.56 9.65 2.89
CA ALA A 119 12.88 10.05 2.45
C ALA A 119 13.60 10.91 3.51
N ILE A 120 13.38 10.59 4.77
CA ILE A 120 14.02 11.19 5.94
C ILE A 120 14.96 10.16 6.55
N ALA A 121 16.16 10.57 6.92
CA ALA A 121 17.10 9.74 7.69
C ALA A 121 17.35 10.35 9.07
N MET A 122 17.55 9.50 10.07
CA MET A 122 17.84 9.90 11.45
C MET A 122 19.19 9.34 11.88
N ARG A 123 20.03 10.20 12.46
CA ARG A 123 21.28 9.79 13.12
C ARG A 123 21.02 9.28 14.54
N LEU A 124 22.01 8.63 15.11
CA LEU A 124 21.97 8.13 16.48
C LEU A 124 21.73 9.24 17.53
N ASP A 125 22.22 10.44 17.28
CA ASP A 125 22.00 11.62 18.16
C ASP A 125 20.60 12.24 17.99
N GLY A 126 19.74 11.64 17.16
CA GLY A 126 18.38 12.12 16.86
C GLY A 126 18.33 13.27 15.86
N SER A 127 19.48 13.72 15.30
CA SER A 127 19.47 14.71 14.22
C SER A 127 18.97 14.11 12.90
N LEU A 128 18.28 14.92 12.09
CA LEU A 128 17.62 14.48 10.86
C LEU A 128 18.37 14.97 9.62
N ILE A 129 18.32 14.15 8.58
CA ILE A 129 18.71 14.51 7.21
C ILE A 129 17.42 14.43 6.37
N ASP A 130 16.96 15.57 5.91
CA ASP A 130 15.69 15.72 5.20
C ASP A 130 15.84 16.67 4.00
N PRO A 131 16.48 16.21 2.92
CA PRO A 131 16.75 17.05 1.75
C PRO A 131 15.50 17.38 0.92
N PHE A 132 14.37 16.69 1.18
CA PHE A 132 13.15 16.80 0.38
C PHE A 132 11.96 17.41 1.14
N GLY A 133 12.17 17.86 2.39
CA GLY A 133 11.14 18.50 3.20
C GLY A 133 10.07 17.54 3.72
N GLY A 134 10.44 16.28 3.92
CA GLY A 134 9.52 15.24 4.37
C GLY A 134 8.91 15.52 5.75
N GLN A 135 9.63 16.24 6.65
CA GLN A 135 9.09 16.66 7.95
C GLN A 135 7.90 17.62 7.78
N VAL A 136 8.01 18.61 6.88
CA VAL A 136 6.94 19.56 6.59
C VAL A 136 5.73 18.85 5.98
N ASP A 137 5.97 17.93 5.03
CA ASP A 137 4.91 17.15 4.42
C ASP A 137 4.22 16.21 5.43
N LEU A 138 5.00 15.66 6.38
CA LEU A 138 4.48 14.81 7.47
C LEU A 138 3.57 15.61 8.43
N GLU A 139 4.01 16.79 8.85
CA GLU A 139 3.22 17.70 9.70
C GLU A 139 1.96 18.17 8.99
N SER A 140 2.05 18.46 7.69
CA SER A 140 0.93 18.86 6.83
C SER A 140 0.01 17.69 6.44
N LYS A 141 0.38 16.44 6.79
CA LYS A 141 -0.34 15.22 6.41
C LYS A 141 -0.47 15.04 4.90
N ILE A 142 0.61 15.26 4.17
CA ILE A 142 0.67 15.20 2.71
C ILE A 142 1.53 14.01 2.25
N ILE A 143 1.03 13.25 1.27
CA ILE A 143 1.79 12.27 0.50
C ILE A 143 2.30 12.95 -0.77
N LYS A 144 3.59 13.21 -0.84
CA LYS A 144 4.25 13.88 -1.97
C LYS A 144 5.40 13.02 -2.49
N ALA A 145 5.48 12.83 -3.80
CA ALA A 145 6.58 12.08 -4.41
C ALA A 145 7.91 12.84 -4.24
N VAL A 146 9.00 12.09 -4.11
CA VAL A 146 10.35 12.67 -4.09
C VAL A 146 10.70 13.16 -5.50
N GLY A 147 11.03 14.42 -5.65
CA GLY A 147 11.38 15.03 -6.94
C GLY A 147 10.20 15.09 -7.91
N ASN A 148 10.40 14.66 -9.17
CA ASN A 148 9.34 14.63 -10.17
C ASN A 148 8.49 13.35 -10.05
N PRO A 149 7.16 13.45 -9.82
CA PRO A 149 6.32 12.26 -9.69
C PRO A 149 6.33 11.36 -10.94
N GLY A 150 6.38 11.95 -12.14
CA GLY A 150 6.41 11.18 -13.39
C GLY A 150 7.63 10.27 -13.49
N ASP A 151 8.80 10.77 -13.11
CA ASP A 151 10.04 9.98 -13.10
C ASP A 151 9.93 8.83 -12.09
N ARG A 152 9.39 9.11 -10.88
CA ARG A 152 9.19 8.09 -9.84
C ARG A 152 8.23 6.98 -10.27
N TYR A 153 7.17 7.32 -11.00
CA TYR A 153 6.20 6.34 -11.51
C TYR A 153 6.71 5.61 -12.75
N TYR A 154 7.59 6.26 -13.52
CA TYR A 154 8.30 5.58 -14.60
C TYR A 154 9.26 4.50 -14.07
N GLU A 155 9.99 4.79 -12.99
CA GLU A 155 10.92 3.87 -12.33
C GLU A 155 10.21 2.65 -11.71
N ASP A 156 9.24 2.86 -10.85
CA ASP A 156 8.40 1.80 -10.26
C ASP A 156 6.94 2.22 -10.24
N PRO A 157 6.13 1.75 -11.20
CA PRO A 157 4.71 2.07 -11.26
C PRO A 157 3.91 1.67 -10.02
N LEU A 158 4.40 0.72 -9.20
CA LEU A 158 3.75 0.38 -7.93
C LEU A 158 3.66 1.57 -6.98
N ARG A 159 4.54 2.56 -7.12
CA ARG A 159 4.50 3.78 -6.30
C ARG A 159 3.17 4.52 -6.43
N MET A 160 2.47 4.44 -7.57
CA MET A 160 1.11 4.98 -7.71
C MET A 160 0.15 4.30 -6.74
N LEU A 161 0.14 2.98 -6.69
CA LEU A 161 -0.71 2.24 -5.76
C LEU A 161 -0.30 2.45 -4.30
N ARG A 162 1.01 2.57 -4.05
CA ARG A 162 1.54 2.90 -2.72
C ARG A 162 1.08 4.28 -2.22
N ALA A 163 0.89 5.28 -3.10
CA ALA A 163 0.34 6.58 -2.72
C ALA A 163 -1.07 6.42 -2.11
N GLY A 164 -1.97 5.69 -2.80
CA GLY A 164 -3.31 5.39 -2.28
C GLY A 164 -3.28 4.60 -0.98
N ARG A 165 -2.38 3.62 -0.87
CA ARG A 165 -2.20 2.85 0.35
C ARG A 165 -1.73 3.72 1.53
N PHE A 166 -0.71 4.55 1.34
CA PHE A 166 -0.24 5.43 2.43
C PHE A 166 -1.30 6.45 2.82
N ALA A 167 -2.03 7.02 1.86
CA ALA A 167 -3.15 7.90 2.14
C ALA A 167 -4.22 7.21 3.00
N SER A 168 -4.57 5.97 2.64
CA SER A 168 -5.50 5.14 3.41
C SER A 168 -4.99 4.84 4.83
N GLN A 169 -3.75 4.40 4.98
CA GLN A 169 -3.20 3.99 6.28
C GLN A 169 -2.93 5.16 7.21
N LEU A 170 -2.42 6.26 6.69
CA LEU A 170 -2.03 7.43 7.49
C LEU A 170 -3.17 8.44 7.67
N GLY A 171 -4.18 8.43 6.79
CA GLY A 171 -5.23 9.44 6.71
C GLY A 171 -4.67 10.77 6.20
N PHE A 172 -3.75 10.71 5.25
CA PHE A 172 -3.12 11.86 4.62
C PHE A 172 -3.71 12.10 3.23
N THR A 173 -3.61 13.33 2.75
CA THR A 173 -3.97 13.69 1.38
C THR A 173 -2.79 13.52 0.43
N ILE A 174 -3.08 13.22 -0.84
CA ILE A 174 -2.04 13.13 -1.87
C ILE A 174 -1.89 14.50 -2.52
N GLU A 175 -0.65 14.96 -2.64
CA GLU A 175 -0.30 16.23 -3.27
C GLU A 175 -0.75 16.25 -4.73
N GLU A 176 -1.21 17.41 -5.23
CA GLU A 176 -1.91 17.53 -6.52
C GLU A 176 -1.07 17.06 -7.72
N HIS A 177 0.22 17.43 -7.80
CA HIS A 177 1.09 16.98 -8.90
C HIS A 177 1.38 15.48 -8.81
N THR A 178 1.51 14.95 -7.60
CA THR A 178 1.67 13.51 -7.34
C THR A 178 0.43 12.75 -7.79
N PHE A 179 -0.76 13.30 -7.50
CA PHE A 179 -2.05 12.74 -7.93
C PHE A 179 -2.19 12.79 -9.46
N ALA A 180 -2.04 13.96 -10.06
CA ALA A 180 -2.22 14.16 -11.51
C ALA A 180 -1.23 13.31 -12.33
N SER A 181 -0.01 13.12 -11.80
CA SER A 181 0.97 12.25 -12.44
C SER A 181 0.56 10.77 -12.35
N ALA A 182 -0.08 10.33 -11.27
CA ALA A 182 -0.57 8.96 -11.15
C ALA A 182 -1.68 8.67 -12.17
N ASP A 183 -2.62 9.58 -12.35
CA ASP A 183 -3.66 9.48 -13.37
C ASP A 183 -3.05 9.38 -14.77
N LYS A 184 -2.13 10.27 -15.10
CA LYS A 184 -1.45 10.28 -16.42
C LYS A 184 -0.69 9.00 -16.74
N HIS A 185 -0.20 8.28 -15.75
CA HIS A 185 0.65 7.10 -15.93
C HIS A 185 -0.01 5.80 -15.44
N ALA A 186 -1.32 5.82 -15.21
CA ALA A 186 -2.06 4.69 -14.61
C ALA A 186 -1.90 3.37 -15.38
N ASP A 187 -1.84 3.43 -16.71
CA ASP A 187 -1.64 2.28 -17.60
C ASP A 187 -0.35 1.49 -17.28
N ARG A 188 0.68 2.18 -16.78
CA ARG A 188 1.96 1.55 -16.43
C ARG A 188 1.86 0.57 -15.26
N ILE A 189 0.78 0.60 -14.48
CA ILE A 189 0.54 -0.36 -13.41
C ILE A 189 0.51 -1.81 -13.94
N LEU A 190 0.16 -2.00 -15.22
CA LEU A 190 0.14 -3.30 -15.88
C LEU A 190 1.52 -3.99 -15.92
N ALA A 191 2.61 -3.23 -15.84
CA ALA A 191 3.98 -3.77 -15.77
C ALA A 191 4.32 -4.37 -14.39
N VAL A 192 3.50 -4.12 -13.37
CA VAL A 192 3.71 -4.62 -12.01
C VAL A 192 3.04 -5.98 -11.85
N SER A 193 3.70 -6.90 -11.13
CA SER A 193 3.11 -8.22 -10.86
C SER A 193 1.88 -8.15 -9.95
N LYS A 194 0.92 -9.02 -10.19
CA LYS A 194 -0.37 -9.03 -9.49
C LYS A 194 -0.24 -9.33 -7.99
N GLU A 195 0.77 -10.08 -7.59
CA GLU A 195 1.10 -10.31 -6.17
C GLU A 195 1.47 -9.02 -5.45
N ARG A 196 2.19 -8.11 -6.13
CA ARG A 196 2.52 -6.79 -5.56
C ARG A 196 1.28 -5.91 -5.45
N TRP A 197 0.37 -5.96 -6.44
CA TRP A 197 -0.91 -5.27 -6.36
C TRP A 197 -1.72 -5.75 -5.15
N SER A 198 -1.90 -7.07 -5.04
CA SER A 198 -2.67 -7.68 -3.96
C SER A 198 -2.18 -7.22 -2.59
N ARG A 199 -0.85 -7.23 -2.37
CA ARG A 199 -0.27 -6.78 -1.09
C ARG A 199 -0.53 -5.30 -0.78
N GLU A 200 -0.48 -4.43 -1.77
CA GLU A 200 -0.76 -3.00 -1.57
C GLU A 200 -2.26 -2.76 -1.37
N LEU A 201 -3.13 -3.45 -2.13
CA LEU A 201 -4.59 -3.39 -1.97
C LEU A 201 -5.03 -3.92 -0.60
N ASP A 202 -4.43 -5.04 -0.14
CA ASP A 202 -4.69 -5.58 1.20
C ASP A 202 -4.44 -4.50 2.28
N LYS A 203 -3.29 -3.84 2.20
CA LYS A 203 -2.92 -2.77 3.13
C LYS A 203 -3.79 -1.53 2.97
N LEU A 204 -4.25 -1.21 1.76
CA LEU A 204 -5.16 -0.10 1.50
C LEU A 204 -6.52 -0.34 2.14
N LEU A 205 -7.12 -1.52 1.91
CA LEU A 205 -8.41 -1.89 2.48
C LEU A 205 -8.38 -1.92 4.02
N MET A 206 -7.25 -2.31 4.60
CA MET A 206 -7.05 -2.32 6.05
C MET A 206 -6.71 -0.94 6.64
N GLY A 207 -6.58 0.09 5.83
CA GLY A 207 -6.32 1.46 6.30
C GLY A 207 -7.52 2.08 7.03
N LYS A 208 -7.24 3.04 7.90
CA LYS A 208 -8.29 3.78 8.63
C LYS A 208 -9.11 4.74 7.74
N SER A 209 -8.53 5.14 6.61
CA SER A 209 -9.14 6.00 5.59
C SER A 209 -9.17 5.27 4.24
N ALA A 210 -9.66 4.00 4.25
CA ALA A 210 -9.75 3.18 3.06
C ALA A 210 -10.66 3.83 1.99
N ASP A 211 -11.65 4.59 2.41
CA ASP A 211 -12.53 5.40 1.55
C ASP A 211 -11.73 6.36 0.66
N TYR A 212 -10.79 7.11 1.23
CA TYR A 212 -9.93 8.01 0.45
C TYR A 212 -9.05 7.21 -0.54
N GLY A 213 -8.45 6.10 -0.10
CA GLY A 213 -7.63 5.24 -0.95
C GLY A 213 -8.42 4.65 -2.12
N LEU A 214 -9.65 4.18 -1.90
CA LEU A 214 -10.52 3.64 -2.92
C LEU A 214 -10.96 4.71 -3.93
N ARG A 215 -11.38 5.89 -3.46
CA ARG A 215 -11.69 7.02 -4.37
C ARG A 215 -10.47 7.46 -5.17
N TYR A 216 -9.27 7.43 -4.58
CA TYR A 216 -8.04 7.70 -5.32
C TYR A 216 -7.83 6.70 -6.47
N LEU A 217 -8.02 5.39 -6.24
CA LEU A 217 -7.90 4.38 -7.30
C LEU A 217 -8.86 4.63 -8.46
N ALA A 218 -10.10 5.00 -8.16
CA ALA A 218 -11.11 5.30 -9.18
C ALA A 218 -10.76 6.59 -9.97
N ARG A 219 -10.34 7.64 -9.26
CA ARG A 219 -10.06 8.96 -9.85
C ARG A 219 -8.76 9.02 -10.65
N THR A 220 -7.83 8.10 -10.42
CA THR A 220 -6.56 7.97 -11.17
C THR A 220 -6.62 6.88 -12.23
N ASP A 221 -7.79 6.38 -12.58
CA ASP A 221 -8.00 5.28 -13.52
C ASP A 221 -7.25 3.97 -13.20
N LEU A 222 -6.53 3.91 -12.05
CA LEU A 222 -5.84 2.69 -11.62
C LEU A 222 -6.80 1.53 -11.43
N LEU A 223 -8.00 1.80 -10.91
CA LEU A 223 -9.03 0.78 -10.70
C LEU A 223 -9.41 0.09 -12.02
N ASN A 224 -9.54 0.86 -13.11
CA ASN A 224 -9.90 0.35 -14.42
C ASN A 224 -8.84 -0.62 -14.98
N TYR A 225 -7.55 -0.33 -14.78
CA TYR A 225 -6.47 -1.24 -15.19
C TYR A 225 -6.32 -2.46 -14.27
N MET A 226 -6.71 -2.34 -13.00
CA MET A 226 -6.47 -3.38 -12.00
C MET A 226 -7.64 -4.35 -11.86
N ILE A 227 -8.86 -3.84 -11.73
CA ILE A 227 -10.10 -4.61 -11.55
C ILE A 227 -11.21 -3.87 -12.33
N PRO A 228 -11.25 -4.01 -13.67
CA PRO A 228 -12.21 -3.29 -14.52
C PRO A 228 -13.66 -3.55 -14.13
N GLU A 229 -13.97 -4.74 -13.60
CA GLU A 229 -15.31 -5.08 -13.13
C GLU A 229 -15.77 -4.19 -11.95
N MET A 230 -14.83 -3.70 -11.13
CA MET A 230 -15.13 -2.72 -10.09
C MET A 230 -15.23 -1.30 -10.65
N ALA A 231 -14.43 -0.97 -11.66
CA ALA A 231 -14.44 0.37 -12.26
C ALA A 231 -15.81 0.70 -12.90
N VAL A 232 -16.55 -0.30 -13.38
CA VAL A 232 -17.92 -0.11 -13.93
C VAL A 232 -18.90 0.45 -12.88
N GLN A 233 -18.61 0.28 -11.59
CA GLN A 233 -19.47 0.78 -10.52
C GLN A 233 -19.36 2.31 -10.30
N VAL A 234 -18.27 2.93 -10.76
CA VAL A 234 -18.02 4.37 -10.58
C VAL A 234 -19.04 5.17 -11.38
N GLY A 235 -19.83 5.99 -10.69
CA GLY A 235 -20.93 6.74 -11.30
C GLY A 235 -22.11 5.88 -11.75
N TYR A 236 -22.17 4.59 -11.36
CA TYR A 236 -23.27 3.71 -11.72
C TYR A 236 -24.51 4.03 -10.89
N ASP A 237 -25.48 4.69 -11.53
CA ASP A 237 -26.80 4.95 -10.94
C ASP A 237 -27.58 3.64 -10.74
N GLN A 238 -27.90 3.33 -9.50
CA GLN A 238 -28.63 2.12 -9.14
C GLN A 238 -30.13 2.21 -9.51
N ASP A 239 -30.64 3.41 -9.85
CA ASP A 239 -32.01 3.66 -10.29
C ASP A 239 -33.04 2.97 -9.37
N SER A 240 -32.90 3.24 -8.10
CA SER A 240 -33.69 2.65 -7.01
C SER A 240 -34.01 3.72 -5.97
N PRO A 241 -35.26 3.77 -5.48
CA PRO A 241 -35.65 4.72 -4.42
C PRO A 241 -34.98 4.40 -3.06
N TYR A 242 -34.26 3.30 -2.97
CA TYR A 242 -33.60 2.83 -1.74
C TYR A 242 -32.10 3.14 -1.70
N HIS A 243 -31.53 3.77 -2.77
CA HIS A 243 -30.12 4.07 -2.87
C HIS A 243 -29.91 5.54 -3.27
N GLU A 244 -29.29 6.31 -2.40
CA GLU A 244 -28.96 7.72 -2.66
C GLU A 244 -27.56 7.87 -3.29
N LEU A 245 -26.70 6.86 -3.10
CA LEU A 245 -25.32 6.84 -3.60
C LEU A 245 -25.24 6.06 -4.92
N ASP A 246 -24.26 6.41 -5.76
CA ASP A 246 -23.86 5.52 -6.83
C ASP A 246 -23.32 4.20 -6.26
N LEU A 247 -23.19 3.18 -7.09
CA LEU A 247 -22.84 1.85 -6.64
C LEU A 247 -21.42 1.79 -6.03
N TYR A 248 -20.49 2.59 -6.54
CA TYR A 248 -19.12 2.60 -6.01
C TYR A 248 -19.03 3.29 -4.65
N GLU A 249 -19.72 4.44 -4.48
CA GLU A 249 -19.76 5.14 -3.20
C GLU A 249 -20.51 4.32 -2.13
N HIS A 250 -21.58 3.60 -2.50
CA HIS A 250 -22.22 2.61 -1.63
C HIS A 250 -21.21 1.53 -1.21
N THR A 251 -20.48 0.95 -2.15
CA THR A 251 -19.44 -0.06 -1.89
C THR A 251 -18.36 0.47 -0.95
N ILE A 252 -17.86 1.69 -1.16
CA ILE A 252 -16.88 2.33 -0.27
C ILE A 252 -17.44 2.43 1.16
N LYS A 253 -18.70 2.84 1.29
CA LYS A 253 -19.33 3.00 2.58
C LYS A 253 -19.49 1.65 3.29
N THR A 254 -19.92 0.61 2.59
CA THR A 254 -19.98 -0.76 3.11
C THR A 254 -18.60 -1.23 3.61
N VAL A 255 -17.53 -0.96 2.85
CA VAL A 255 -16.16 -1.23 3.30
C VAL A 255 -15.83 -0.51 4.60
N MET A 256 -16.19 0.76 4.73
CA MET A 256 -15.86 1.54 5.93
C MET A 256 -16.62 1.07 7.18
N LEU A 257 -17.85 0.63 7.03
CA LEU A 257 -18.71 0.14 8.11
C LEU A 257 -18.39 -1.30 8.51
N SER A 258 -17.84 -2.11 7.60
CA SER A 258 -17.50 -3.52 7.87
C SER A 258 -16.32 -3.66 8.84
N ASP A 259 -16.25 -4.80 9.52
CA ASP A 259 -15.16 -5.14 10.42
C ASP A 259 -13.79 -5.03 9.73
N ARG A 260 -12.78 -4.59 10.48
CA ARG A 260 -11.40 -4.45 9.99
C ARG A 260 -10.69 -5.81 9.98
N GLU A 261 -11.29 -6.77 9.31
CA GLU A 261 -10.70 -8.06 8.97
C GLU A 261 -10.51 -8.13 7.45
N LEU A 262 -9.36 -8.64 7.00
CA LEU A 262 -8.95 -8.54 5.61
C LEU A 262 -9.94 -9.19 4.64
N ASN A 263 -10.43 -10.39 4.93
CA ASN A 263 -11.37 -11.09 4.05
C ASN A 263 -12.75 -10.43 4.05
N ILE A 264 -13.19 -9.89 5.20
CA ILE A 264 -14.44 -9.14 5.32
C ILE A 264 -14.36 -7.84 4.52
N ARG A 265 -13.25 -7.09 4.61
CA ARG A 265 -13.02 -5.86 3.83
C ARG A 265 -13.01 -6.12 2.33
N TRP A 266 -12.41 -7.24 1.89
CA TRP A 266 -12.46 -7.65 0.49
C TRP A 266 -13.87 -8.08 0.07
N ALA A 267 -14.58 -8.83 0.89
CA ALA A 267 -15.96 -9.22 0.60
C ALA A 267 -16.87 -7.99 0.52
N ALA A 268 -16.73 -7.03 1.44
CA ALA A 268 -17.44 -5.76 1.40
C ALA A 268 -17.09 -4.93 0.13
N PHE A 269 -15.82 -4.95 -0.30
CA PHE A 269 -15.43 -4.27 -1.54
C PHE A 269 -15.99 -4.93 -2.80
N LEU A 270 -16.25 -6.24 -2.78
CA LEU A 270 -16.68 -7.01 -3.95
C LEU A 270 -18.16 -7.45 -3.89
N HIS A 271 -18.92 -7.17 -2.81
CA HIS A 271 -20.24 -7.75 -2.57
C HIS A 271 -21.22 -7.49 -3.71
N ASP A 272 -21.20 -6.31 -4.25
CA ASP A 272 -22.11 -5.84 -5.30
C ASP A 272 -21.50 -5.82 -6.72
N ILE A 273 -20.33 -6.44 -6.91
CA ILE A 273 -19.62 -6.46 -8.19
C ILE A 273 -20.47 -7.07 -9.33
N GLY A 274 -21.44 -7.90 -9.00
CA GLY A 274 -22.34 -8.53 -9.96
C GLY A 274 -23.47 -7.62 -10.47
N LYS A 275 -23.85 -6.56 -9.75
CA LYS A 275 -25.01 -5.71 -10.09
C LYS A 275 -25.00 -5.15 -11.53
N PRO A 276 -23.89 -4.58 -12.04
CA PRO A 276 -23.88 -4.04 -13.40
C PRO A 276 -24.18 -5.08 -14.50
N PHE A 277 -23.95 -6.36 -14.23
CA PHE A 277 -24.05 -7.46 -15.22
C PHE A 277 -25.42 -8.14 -15.24
N VAL A 278 -26.30 -7.85 -14.26
CA VAL A 278 -27.63 -8.49 -14.14
C VAL A 278 -28.79 -7.49 -14.08
N ARG A 279 -28.51 -6.21 -14.40
CA ARG A 279 -29.51 -5.15 -14.32
C ARG A 279 -30.73 -5.46 -15.20
N SER A 280 -31.90 -5.41 -14.62
CA SER A 280 -33.19 -5.52 -15.30
C SER A 280 -34.16 -4.46 -14.78
N LYS A 281 -35.26 -4.21 -15.48
CA LYS A 281 -36.31 -3.27 -15.03
C LYS A 281 -37.51 -4.02 -14.49
N ASN A 282 -38.02 -3.58 -13.34
CA ASN A 282 -39.28 -4.06 -12.81
C ASN A 282 -40.48 -3.36 -13.48
N ARG A 283 -41.70 -3.78 -13.15
CA ARG A 283 -42.95 -3.22 -13.72
C ARG A 283 -43.15 -1.73 -13.37
N ARG A 284 -42.48 -1.20 -12.34
CA ARG A 284 -42.53 0.20 -11.91
C ARG A 284 -41.44 1.05 -12.56
N GLY A 285 -40.60 0.47 -13.41
CA GLY A 285 -39.49 1.15 -14.08
C GLY A 285 -38.19 1.20 -13.29
N TYR A 286 -38.17 0.77 -12.03
CA TYR A 286 -36.95 0.72 -11.21
C TYR A 286 -36.07 -0.46 -11.59
N SER A 287 -34.77 -0.33 -11.32
CA SER A 287 -33.81 -1.40 -11.56
C SER A 287 -33.92 -2.51 -10.51
N ASN A 288 -33.80 -3.76 -10.97
CA ASN A 288 -33.64 -4.96 -10.15
C ASN A 288 -32.32 -5.63 -10.52
N TYR A 289 -31.74 -6.31 -9.53
CA TYR A 289 -30.42 -6.95 -9.62
C TYR A 289 -30.49 -8.42 -9.15
N HIS A 290 -31.49 -9.17 -9.67
CA HIS A 290 -31.61 -10.59 -9.35
C HIS A 290 -30.32 -11.33 -9.68
N ASP A 291 -29.92 -12.26 -8.82
CA ASP A 291 -28.74 -13.11 -8.97
C ASP A 291 -27.39 -12.37 -8.96
N HIS A 292 -27.33 -11.07 -8.57
CA HIS A 292 -26.05 -10.34 -8.54
C HIS A 292 -25.04 -10.97 -7.56
N ALA A 293 -25.49 -11.55 -6.45
CA ALA A 293 -24.64 -12.26 -5.50
C ALA A 293 -24.00 -13.50 -6.14
N VAL A 294 -24.78 -14.26 -6.93
CA VAL A 294 -24.26 -15.44 -7.65
C VAL A 294 -23.23 -15.03 -8.71
N VAL A 295 -23.57 -14.02 -9.53
CA VAL A 295 -22.64 -13.48 -10.55
C VAL A 295 -21.40 -12.86 -9.89
N GLY A 296 -21.59 -12.15 -8.78
CA GLY A 296 -20.49 -11.58 -7.98
C GLY A 296 -19.53 -12.66 -7.48
N ALA A 297 -20.05 -13.73 -6.90
CA ALA A 297 -19.25 -14.85 -6.44
C ALA A 297 -18.44 -15.51 -7.58
N GLU A 298 -19.02 -15.67 -8.78
CA GLU A 298 -18.31 -16.19 -9.95
C GLU A 298 -17.21 -15.21 -10.45
N LEU A 299 -17.44 -13.89 -10.35
CA LEU A 299 -16.41 -12.89 -10.65
C LEU A 299 -15.26 -12.97 -9.64
N VAL A 300 -15.55 -13.14 -8.34
CA VAL A 300 -14.50 -13.31 -7.30
C VAL A 300 -13.64 -14.54 -7.59
N LYS A 301 -14.22 -15.65 -8.04
CA LYS A 301 -13.47 -16.86 -8.44
C LYS A 301 -12.51 -16.63 -9.62
N LYS A 302 -12.71 -15.58 -10.42
CA LYS A 302 -11.79 -15.15 -11.49
C LYS A 302 -10.76 -14.14 -10.98
N ILE A 303 -11.21 -13.16 -10.19
CA ILE A 303 -10.37 -12.10 -9.62
C ILE A 303 -9.32 -12.65 -8.65
N GLY A 304 -9.68 -13.61 -7.79
CA GLY A 304 -8.76 -14.19 -6.81
C GLY A 304 -7.49 -14.76 -7.44
N PRO A 305 -7.56 -15.71 -8.38
CA PRO A 305 -6.39 -16.23 -9.09
C PRO A 305 -5.65 -15.16 -9.90
N TYR A 306 -6.38 -14.18 -10.48
CA TYR A 306 -5.78 -13.04 -11.18
C TYR A 306 -4.91 -12.19 -10.25
N LEU A 307 -5.38 -11.91 -9.02
CA LEU A 307 -4.64 -11.23 -7.96
C LEU A 307 -3.67 -12.13 -7.21
N LYS A 308 -3.53 -13.41 -7.62
CA LYS A 308 -2.64 -14.39 -7.01
C LYS A 308 -3.00 -14.74 -5.55
N TRP A 309 -4.26 -14.71 -5.22
CA TRP A 309 -4.75 -15.23 -3.93
C TRP A 309 -4.64 -16.77 -3.86
N SER A 310 -4.57 -17.29 -2.64
CA SER A 310 -4.73 -18.74 -2.44
C SER A 310 -6.15 -19.19 -2.81
N ASN A 311 -6.30 -20.47 -3.15
CA ASN A 311 -7.61 -21.06 -3.42
C ASN A 311 -8.53 -20.94 -2.20
N GLU A 312 -8.00 -21.14 -0.99
CA GLU A 312 -8.73 -20.99 0.25
C GLU A 312 -9.28 -19.57 0.42
N ARG A 313 -8.44 -18.53 0.28
CA ARG A 313 -8.86 -17.13 0.36
C ARG A 313 -9.92 -16.80 -0.68
N THR A 314 -9.72 -17.24 -1.92
CA THR A 314 -10.68 -17.02 -3.02
C THR A 314 -12.03 -17.64 -2.68
N SER A 315 -12.04 -18.88 -2.16
CA SER A 315 -13.26 -19.56 -1.75
C SER A 315 -14.00 -18.85 -0.62
N VAL A 316 -13.27 -18.43 0.42
CA VAL A 316 -13.85 -17.70 1.57
C VAL A 316 -14.49 -16.39 1.12
N ILE A 317 -13.80 -15.57 0.34
CA ILE A 317 -14.34 -14.28 -0.13
C ILE A 317 -15.51 -14.50 -1.08
N SER A 318 -15.43 -15.49 -1.99
CA SER A 318 -16.52 -15.84 -2.90
C SER A 318 -17.79 -16.27 -2.15
N GLU A 319 -17.64 -17.05 -1.09
CA GLU A 319 -18.78 -17.46 -0.26
C GLU A 319 -19.40 -16.29 0.51
N MET A 320 -18.57 -15.40 1.07
CA MET A 320 -19.06 -14.18 1.71
C MET A 320 -19.85 -13.30 0.74
N VAL A 321 -19.36 -13.11 -0.49
CA VAL A 321 -20.06 -12.37 -1.55
C VAL A 321 -21.37 -13.07 -1.96
N LEU A 322 -21.39 -14.40 -2.07
CA LEU A 322 -22.60 -15.15 -2.39
C LEU A 322 -23.69 -14.98 -1.34
N LYS A 323 -23.30 -14.93 -0.06
CA LYS A 323 -24.21 -14.91 1.10
C LYS A 323 -24.39 -13.53 1.71
N HIS A 324 -23.94 -12.45 1.08
CA HIS A 324 -23.93 -11.11 1.70
C HIS A 324 -25.34 -10.59 2.05
N LEU A 325 -26.40 -11.10 1.40
CA LEU A 325 -27.80 -10.75 1.68
C LEU A 325 -28.45 -11.65 2.75
N GLU A 326 -27.78 -12.70 3.20
CA GLU A 326 -28.32 -13.61 4.22
C GLU A 326 -28.14 -13.02 5.61
N GLN A 327 -29.15 -13.20 6.47
CA GLN A 327 -29.10 -12.75 7.87
C GLN A 327 -27.92 -13.39 8.60
N GLY A 328 -27.12 -12.57 9.28
CA GLY A 328 -25.89 -13.00 9.97
C GLY A 328 -24.66 -13.07 9.07
N SER A 329 -24.74 -12.60 7.83
CA SER A 329 -23.55 -12.41 6.99
C SER A 329 -22.60 -11.37 7.61
N PRO A 330 -21.27 -11.55 7.53
CA PRO A 330 -20.31 -10.59 8.07
C PRO A 330 -20.39 -9.17 7.50
N ILE A 331 -21.09 -8.98 6.38
CA ILE A 331 -21.25 -7.68 5.71
C ILE A 331 -22.71 -7.22 5.62
N GLU A 332 -23.69 -8.02 6.08
CA GLU A 332 -25.12 -7.69 5.99
C GLU A 332 -25.46 -6.37 6.68
N GLU A 333 -25.02 -6.18 7.91
CA GLU A 333 -25.29 -4.99 8.69
C GLU A 333 -24.66 -3.75 8.03
N ALA A 334 -23.39 -3.86 7.61
CA ALA A 334 -22.66 -2.80 6.93
C ALA A 334 -23.29 -2.42 5.57
N ASP A 335 -23.72 -3.40 4.77
CA ASP A 335 -24.44 -3.19 3.51
C ASP A 335 -25.79 -2.50 3.75
N SER A 336 -26.55 -3.00 4.73
CA SER A 336 -27.85 -2.44 5.07
C SER A 336 -27.75 -0.98 5.56
N GLU A 337 -26.78 -0.67 6.45
CA GLU A 337 -26.55 0.70 6.93
C GLU A 337 -26.06 1.62 5.81
N ALA A 338 -25.25 1.11 4.89
CA ALA A 338 -24.77 1.88 3.75
C ALA A 338 -25.88 2.32 2.78
N ARG A 339 -27.03 1.64 2.76
CA ARG A 339 -28.17 1.98 1.88
C ARG A 339 -28.92 3.23 2.33
N PHE A 340 -29.01 3.47 3.63
CA PHE A 340 -29.93 4.46 4.22
C PHE A 340 -29.22 5.70 4.80
N SER A 341 -27.97 5.91 4.53
CA SER A 341 -27.21 7.06 5.04
C SER A 341 -26.51 7.81 3.93
#